data_745198729d58fef670ae4be2556be08c
#
_entry.id   745198729d58fef670ae4be2556be08c
#
_cell.length_a   1.000
_cell.length_b   1.000
_cell.length_c   1.000
_cell.angle_alpha   90.00
_cell.angle_beta   90.00
_cell.angle_gamma   90.00
#
_symmetry.space_group_name_H-M   'P 1'
#
loop_
_entity.id
_entity.type
_entity.pdbx_description
1 polymer ?
#
loop_
_entity_poly.entity_id
_entity_poly.type
_entity_poly.pdbx_seq_one_letter_code
_entity_poly.pdbx_strand_id
1 'polypeptide(L)' 'MGSKVIQVKVKPNARVSVFVEEVSGVWYAQLKSPPVDGKANEELIALVAKQFGCSKSAVSIKSGASGRMKLVRIES' A
#
# COMPACT_ATOMS: atom_id res chain seq x y z
N MET A 1 -8.40 15.15 -10.44
CA MET A 1 -7.10 15.56 -10.95
C MET A 1 -6.18 15.92 -9.80
N GLY A 2 -5.01 15.33 -9.79
CA GLY A 2 -4.07 15.55 -8.71
C GLY A 2 -3.59 14.25 -8.13
N SER A 3 -2.89 14.35 -7.04
CA SER A 3 -2.37 13.18 -6.39
C SER A 3 -2.70 13.21 -4.90
N LYS A 4 -2.70 12.03 -4.31
CA LYS A 4 -2.97 11.86 -2.91
C LYS A 4 -1.86 10.99 -2.33
N VAL A 5 -1.37 11.34 -1.16
CA VAL A 5 -0.36 10.56 -0.46
C VAL A 5 -0.96 10.05 0.84
N ILE A 6 -0.82 8.75 1.05
CA ILE A 6 -1.30 8.13 2.29
C ILE A 6 -0.15 7.41 2.97
N GLN A 7 -0.27 7.22 4.27
CA GLN A 7 0.66 6.41 5.04
C GLN A 7 0.04 5.04 5.22
N VAL A 8 0.82 4.00 5.00
CA VAL A 8 0.33 2.63 5.11
C VAL A 8 1.22 1.84 6.04
N LYS A 9 0.64 1.30 7.10
CA LYS A 9 1.32 0.34 7.96
C LYS A 9 1.21 -1.01 7.31
N VAL A 10 2.33 -1.70 7.12
CA VAL A 10 2.36 -2.95 6.37
C VAL A 10 2.73 -4.10 7.29
N LYS A 11 1.97 -5.17 7.21
CA LYS A 11 2.27 -6.41 7.92
C LYS A 11 2.42 -7.54 6.89
N PRO A 12 3.64 -7.97 6.59
CA PRO A 12 3.86 -9.07 5.64
C PRO A 12 3.62 -10.43 6.29
N ASN A 13 3.63 -11.46 5.49
CA ASN A 13 3.47 -12.85 5.93
C ASN A 13 2.14 -13.07 6.66
N ALA A 14 1.10 -12.37 6.27
CA ALA A 14 -0.22 -12.56 6.84
C ALA A 14 -0.95 -13.69 6.11
N ARG A 15 -1.98 -14.22 6.73
CA ARG A 15 -2.77 -15.28 6.12
C ARG A 15 -3.76 -14.75 5.10
N VAL A 16 -4.22 -13.53 5.31
CA VAL A 16 -5.20 -12.89 4.43
C VAL A 16 -4.74 -11.49 4.11
N SER A 17 -5.16 -11.00 2.96
CA SER A 17 -4.89 -9.64 2.57
C SER A 17 -5.97 -8.73 3.15
N VAL A 18 -5.54 -7.64 3.79
CA VAL A 18 -6.44 -6.66 4.38
C VAL A 18 -5.92 -5.27 4.04
N PHE A 19 -6.81 -4.36 3.71
CA PHE A 19 -6.43 -2.97 3.49
C PHE A 19 -7.56 -2.10 3.99
N VAL A 20 -7.34 -1.45 5.14
CA VAL A 20 -8.37 -0.65 5.81
C VAL A 20 -7.77 0.66 6.29
N GLU A 21 -8.60 1.68 6.34
CA GLU A 21 -8.18 2.97 6.89
C GLU A 21 -8.40 2.95 8.40
N GLU A 22 -7.34 3.24 9.14
CA GLU A 22 -7.41 3.28 10.60
C GLU A 22 -7.79 4.66 11.12
N VAL A 23 -7.06 5.67 10.66
CA VAL A 23 -7.37 7.06 10.95
C VAL A 23 -7.19 7.84 9.67
N SER A 24 -7.66 9.07 9.65
CA SER A 24 -7.58 9.86 8.43
C SER A 24 -6.14 9.94 7.92
N GLY A 25 -5.95 9.45 6.71
CA GLY A 25 -4.64 9.47 6.05
C GLY A 25 -3.70 8.36 6.45
N VAL A 26 -4.09 7.48 7.37
CA VAL A 26 -3.25 6.35 7.78
C VAL A 26 -4.02 5.06 7.56
N TRP A 27 -3.43 4.16 6.79
CA TRP A 27 -4.04 2.89 6.42
C TRP A 27 -3.26 1.74 6.99
N TYR A 28 -3.89 0.59 7.09
CA TYR A 28 -3.28 -0.64 7.55
C TYR A 28 -3.44 -1.70 6.47
N ALA A 29 -2.35 -2.33 6.10
CA ALA A 29 -2.36 -3.36 5.06
C ALA A 29 -1.72 -4.64 5.59
N GLN A 30 -2.45 -5.73 5.50
CA GLN A 30 -1.89 -7.06 5.70
C GLN A 30 -1.62 -7.67 4.34
N LEU A 31 -0.42 -8.18 4.15
CA LEU A 31 0.01 -8.74 2.88
C LEU A 31 0.37 -10.20 3.09
N LYS A 32 -0.07 -11.04 2.17
CA LYS A 32 0.28 -12.45 2.20
C LYS A 32 1.73 -12.66 1.80
N SER A 33 2.26 -11.78 0.96
CA SER A 33 3.61 -11.91 0.44
C SER A 33 4.65 -11.70 1.52
N PRO A 34 5.80 -12.38 1.41
CA PRO A 34 6.91 -12.10 2.29
C PRO A 34 7.54 -10.76 1.93
N PRO A 35 8.30 -10.15 2.85
CA PRO A 35 8.91 -8.84 2.61
C PRO A 35 10.21 -8.97 1.82
N VAL A 36 10.12 -9.57 0.63
CA VAL A 36 11.31 -9.81 -0.20
C VAL A 36 11.02 -9.43 -1.65
N ASP A 37 12.02 -8.91 -2.31
CA ASP A 37 12.09 -8.73 -3.75
C ASP A 37 10.87 -8.05 -4.37
N GLY A 38 10.33 -7.07 -3.69
CA GLY A 38 9.26 -6.29 -4.24
C GLY A 38 7.91 -6.98 -4.30
N LYS A 39 7.80 -8.22 -3.87
CA LYS A 39 6.51 -8.92 -3.91
C LYS A 39 5.49 -8.26 -3.01
N ALA A 40 5.90 -7.87 -1.80
CA ALA A 40 5.00 -7.17 -0.90
C ALA A 40 4.58 -5.83 -1.50
N ASN A 41 5.49 -5.13 -2.17
CA ASN A 41 5.16 -3.87 -2.80
C ASN A 41 4.15 -4.05 -3.93
N GLU A 42 4.29 -5.10 -4.73
CA GLU A 42 3.34 -5.38 -5.79
C GLU A 42 1.95 -5.68 -5.23
N GLU A 43 1.89 -6.46 -4.18
CA GLU A 43 0.61 -6.77 -3.56
C GLU A 43 -0.02 -5.52 -2.98
N LEU A 44 0.77 -4.67 -2.33
CA LEU A 44 0.29 -3.42 -1.77
C LEU A 44 -0.26 -2.51 -2.87
N ILE A 45 0.46 -2.39 -3.97
CA ILE A 45 -0.01 -1.57 -5.10
C ILE A 45 -1.34 -2.08 -5.61
N ALA A 46 -1.50 -3.39 -5.73
CA ALA A 46 -2.76 -3.96 -6.21
C ALA A 46 -3.90 -3.66 -5.25
N LEU A 47 -3.67 -3.77 -3.95
CA LEU A 47 -4.70 -3.47 -2.96
C LEU A 47 -5.08 -2.00 -2.98
N VAL A 48 -4.11 -1.11 -3.08
CA VAL A 48 -4.38 0.33 -3.12
C VAL A 48 -5.14 0.69 -4.38
N ALA A 49 -4.71 0.18 -5.52
CA ALA A 49 -5.39 0.47 -6.78
C ALA A 49 -6.85 0.03 -6.75
N LYS A 50 -7.10 -1.16 -6.19
CA LYS A 50 -8.46 -1.66 -6.08
C LYS A 50 -9.30 -0.80 -5.16
N GLN A 51 -8.74 -0.40 -4.03
CA GLN A 51 -9.47 0.39 -3.03
C GLN A 51 -9.85 1.76 -3.59
N PHE A 52 -8.97 2.38 -4.34
CA PHE A 52 -9.21 3.72 -4.85
C PHE A 52 -9.74 3.73 -6.28
N GLY A 53 -9.97 2.56 -6.87
CA GLY A 53 -10.58 2.48 -8.18
C GLY A 53 -9.72 3.03 -9.31
N CYS A 54 -8.41 2.82 -9.23
CA CYS A 54 -7.50 3.29 -10.26
C CYS A 54 -6.61 2.16 -10.76
N SER A 55 -5.80 2.44 -11.77
CA SER A 55 -4.88 1.45 -12.31
C SER A 55 -3.67 1.31 -11.40
N LYS A 56 -2.99 0.18 -11.50
CA LYS A 56 -1.77 -0.03 -10.73
C LYS A 56 -0.70 0.98 -11.09
N SER A 57 -0.67 1.44 -12.33
CA SER A 57 0.32 2.41 -12.77
C SER A 57 0.11 3.77 -12.12
N ALA A 58 -1.07 4.04 -11.58
CA ALA A 58 -1.34 5.28 -10.87
C ALA A 58 -0.87 5.25 -9.43
N VAL A 59 -0.41 4.11 -8.94
CA VAL A 59 0.02 3.92 -7.56
C VAL A 59 1.53 3.80 -7.51
N SER A 60 2.17 4.59 -6.64
CA SER A 60 3.61 4.55 -6.47
C SER A 60 3.95 4.49 -5.00
N ILE A 61 4.96 3.72 -4.64
CA ILE A 61 5.47 3.70 -3.28
C ILE A 61 6.64 4.66 -3.22
N LYS A 62 6.50 5.72 -2.43
CA LYS A 62 7.48 6.81 -2.42
C LYS A 62 8.58 6.63 -1.40
N SER A 63 8.28 6.00 -0.30
CA SER A 63 9.29 5.74 0.70
C SER A 63 8.90 4.50 1.46
N GLY A 64 9.60 4.19 2.52
CA GLY A 64 9.34 2.98 3.27
C GLY A 64 10.51 2.06 3.19
N ALA A 65 11.64 2.66 3.01
CA ALA A 65 12.87 1.89 2.92
C ALA A 65 13.09 1.05 4.16
N SER A 66 12.61 1.52 5.29
CA SER A 66 12.81 0.76 6.51
C SER A 66 11.49 0.64 7.25
N GLY A 67 11.29 -0.49 7.84
CA GLY A 67 10.19 -0.71 8.73
C GLY A 67 8.87 -0.97 8.03
N ARG A 68 7.83 -0.74 8.76
CA ARG A 68 6.49 -1.17 8.39
C ARG A 68 5.60 -0.05 7.87
N MET A 69 6.12 1.17 7.84
CA MET A 69 5.37 2.32 7.38
C MET A 69 5.85 2.73 6.01
N LYS A 70 4.95 2.87 5.06
CA LYS A 70 5.28 3.27 3.71
C LYS A 70 4.43 4.46 3.31
N LEU A 71 5.01 5.33 2.48
CA LEU A 71 4.27 6.41 1.86
C LEU A 71 3.87 5.98 0.46
N VAL A 72 2.59 6.07 0.18
CA VAL A 72 2.04 5.63 -1.11
C VAL A 72 1.38 6.82 -1.77
N ARG A 73 1.74 7.06 -3.02
CA ARG A 73 1.16 8.14 -3.81
C ARG A 73 0.19 7.54 -4.82
N ILE A 74 -0.98 8.13 -4.90
CA ILE A 74 -2.02 7.72 -5.82
C ILE A 74 -2.34 8.91 -6.70
N GLU A 75 -2.23 8.71 -8.01
CA GLU A 75 -2.56 9.75 -8.98
C GLU A 75 -3.93 9.50 -9.54
N SER A 76 -4.69 10.54 -9.66
CA SER A 76 -6.05 10.45 -10.19
C SER A 76 -6.20 11.19 -11.50
#